data_f2f1142d4810f41b598555d643893454
#
_entry.id   f2f1142d4810f41b598555d643893454
#
_cell.length_a   1.000
_cell.length_b   1.000
_cell.length_c   1.000
_cell.angle_alpha   90.00
_cell.angle_beta   90.00
_cell.angle_gamma   90.00
#
_symmetry.space_group_name_H-M   'P 1'
#
loop_
_entity.id
_entity.type
_entity.pdbx_description
1 polymer ?
#
loop_
_entity_poly.entity_id
_entity_poly.type
_entity_poly.pdbx_seq_one_letter_code
_entity_poly.pdbx_strand_id
1 'polypeptide(L)' 'DVYIIVSGKGVFTDSTGKQIQVGAGDITIARPGQSHALKNIGKEPLVFLDLIAETAAAKSAAAQK' A
#
# COMPACT_ATOMS: atom_id res chain seq x y z
N ASP A 1 -2.89 -5.38 -7.08
CA ASP A 1 -2.70 -5.47 -5.62
C ASP A 1 -3.57 -4.45 -4.91
N VAL A 2 -4.05 -4.83 -3.75
CA VAL A 2 -4.82 -3.94 -2.89
C VAL A 2 -4.05 -3.78 -1.59
N TYR A 3 -3.72 -2.56 -1.23
CA TYR A 3 -3.09 -2.27 0.06
C TYR A 3 -4.12 -1.70 1.01
N ILE A 4 -4.22 -2.30 2.18
CA ILE A 4 -5.06 -1.81 3.27
C ILE A 4 -4.12 -1.32 4.36
N ILE A 5 -4.11 -0.01 4.60
CA ILE A 5 -3.19 0.58 5.57
C ILE A 5 -3.74 0.32 6.98
N VAL A 6 -2.95 -0.36 7.78
CA VAL A 6 -3.33 -0.71 9.15
C VAL A 6 -2.89 0.38 10.11
N SER A 7 -1.65 0.84 9.98
CA SER A 7 -1.11 1.89 10.85
C SER A 7 0.05 2.60 10.16
N GLY A 8 0.34 3.80 10.61
CA GLY A 8 1.41 4.62 10.07
C GLY A 8 0.91 5.59 9.01
N LYS A 9 1.86 6.25 8.35
CA LYS A 9 1.59 7.22 7.29
C LYS A 9 2.52 6.96 6.12
N GLY A 10 1.98 7.06 4.92
CA GLY A 10 2.76 6.84 3.73
C GLY A 10 2.32 7.68 2.56
N VAL A 11 3.04 7.55 1.46
CA VAL A 11 2.66 8.12 0.17
C VAL A 11 2.57 6.98 -0.83
N PHE A 12 1.40 6.86 -1.44
CA PHE A 12 1.17 5.91 -2.51
C PHE A 12 1.35 6.62 -3.85
N THR A 13 2.16 6.03 -4.73
CA THR A 13 2.37 6.54 -6.08
C THR A 13 1.80 5.56 -7.07
N ASP A 14 0.89 6.02 -7.93
CA ASP A 14 0.28 5.15 -8.92
C ASP A 14 1.13 5.08 -10.20
N SER A 15 0.64 4.33 -11.19
CA SER A 15 1.37 4.11 -12.44
C SER A 15 1.54 5.37 -13.28
N THR A 16 0.77 6.41 -13.01
CA THR A 16 0.90 7.69 -13.72
C THR A 16 1.82 8.67 -13.01
N GLY A 17 2.36 8.28 -11.85
CA GLY A 17 3.20 9.15 -11.05
C GLY A 17 2.43 10.03 -10.07
N LYS A 18 1.12 9.88 -10.02
CA LYS A 18 0.31 10.64 -9.07
C LYS A 18 0.56 10.12 -7.65
N GLN A 19 0.76 11.04 -6.72
CA GLN A 19 1.06 10.72 -5.34
C GLN A 19 -0.12 11.09 -4.43
N ILE A 20 -0.46 10.18 -3.52
CA ILE A 20 -1.55 10.36 -2.57
C ILE A 20 -1.02 9.99 -1.19
N GLN A 21 -1.22 10.87 -0.23
CA GLN A 21 -0.89 10.55 1.15
C GLN A 21 -1.93 9.61 1.73
N VAL A 22 -1.48 8.56 2.43
CA VAL A 22 -2.35 7.54 2.99
C VAL A 22 -2.03 7.34 4.47
N GLY A 23 -3.01 6.85 5.21
CA GLY A 23 -2.86 6.54 6.63
C GLY A 23 -3.78 5.39 7.02
N ALA A 24 -3.86 5.12 8.33
CA ALA A 24 -4.66 4.00 8.85
C ALA A 24 -6.10 4.07 8.34
N GLY A 25 -6.61 2.95 7.83
CA GLY A 25 -7.95 2.85 7.27
C GLY A 25 -8.05 3.11 5.79
N ASP A 26 -7.00 3.63 5.15
CA ASP A 26 -7.03 3.90 3.71
C ASP A 26 -6.77 2.61 2.93
N ILE A 27 -7.38 2.57 1.75
CA ILE A 27 -7.25 1.44 0.84
C ILE A 27 -6.77 1.98 -0.50
N THR A 28 -5.71 1.38 -1.05
CA THR A 28 -5.22 1.73 -2.38
C THR A 28 -5.32 0.53 -3.29
N ILE A 29 -5.57 0.76 -4.57
CA ILE A 29 -5.74 -0.30 -5.54
C ILE A 29 -4.79 -0.07 -6.70
N ALA A 30 -3.99 -1.09 -7.01
CA ALA A 30 -3.16 -1.12 -8.21
C ALA A 30 -3.57 -2.34 -9.03
N ARG A 31 -3.87 -2.12 -10.30
CA ARG A 31 -4.28 -3.22 -11.19
C ARG A 31 -3.08 -4.03 -11.62
N PRO A 32 -3.28 -5.30 -11.97
CA PRO A 32 -2.18 -6.13 -12.49
C PRO A 32 -1.47 -5.43 -13.66
N GLY A 33 -0.16 -5.49 -13.65
CA GLY A 33 0.65 -4.87 -14.69
C GLY A 33 0.94 -3.40 -14.51
N GLN A 34 0.31 -2.74 -13.55
CA GLN A 34 0.59 -1.34 -13.25
C GLN A 34 1.68 -1.22 -12.21
N SER A 35 2.62 -0.33 -12.45
CA SER A 35 3.64 -0.02 -11.44
C SER A 35 3.04 0.84 -10.35
N HIS A 36 3.55 0.67 -9.15
CA HIS A 36 3.13 1.46 -7.99
C HIS A 36 4.22 1.44 -6.94
N ALA A 37 4.13 2.37 -6.02
CA ALA A 37 5.07 2.45 -4.91
C ALA A 37 4.36 2.94 -3.65
N LEU A 38 4.83 2.47 -2.52
CA LEU A 38 4.35 2.89 -1.22
C LEU A 38 5.56 3.26 -0.37
N LYS A 39 5.61 4.49 0.12
CA LYS A 39 6.75 5.00 0.88
C LYS A 39 6.29 5.41 2.26
N ASN A 40 7.01 4.99 3.29
CA ASN A 40 6.77 5.42 4.65
C ASN A 40 7.29 6.85 4.84
N ILE A 41 6.42 7.75 5.27
CA ILE A 41 6.78 9.15 5.54
C ILE A 41 6.61 9.50 7.01
N GLY A 42 6.21 8.57 7.85
CA GLY A 42 6.04 8.78 9.27
C GLY A 42 7.25 8.34 10.07
N LYS A 43 7.19 8.55 11.37
CA LYS A 43 8.23 8.10 12.30
C LYS A 43 8.06 6.66 12.71
N GLU A 44 6.83 6.16 12.64
CA GLU A 44 6.51 4.78 12.99
C GLU A 44 6.51 3.89 11.75
N PRO A 45 6.61 2.58 11.90
CA PRO A 45 6.49 1.68 10.76
C PRO A 45 5.16 1.86 10.06
N LEU A 46 5.18 1.76 8.74
CA LEU A 46 3.97 1.74 7.92
C LEU A 46 3.56 0.28 7.78
N VAL A 47 2.45 -0.09 8.41
CA VAL A 47 1.95 -1.46 8.40
C VAL A 47 0.74 -1.54 7.49
N PHE A 48 0.75 -2.52 6.60
CA PHE A 48 -0.33 -2.67 5.63
C PHE A 48 -0.52 -4.14 5.26
N LEU A 49 -1.70 -4.45 4.76
CA LEU A 49 -2.01 -5.74 4.16
C LEU A 49 -1.95 -5.59 2.66
N ASP A 50 -1.34 -6.56 2.01
CA ASP A 50 -1.25 -6.61 0.56
C ASP A 50 -2.05 -7.81 0.07
N LEU A 51 -3.14 -7.54 -0.63
CA LEU A 51 -4.01 -8.57 -1.19
C LEU A 51 -3.71 -8.73 -2.68
N ILE A 52 -3.41 -9.95 -3.08
CA ILE A 52 -3.12 -10.26 -4.47
C ILE A 52 -4.32 -10.98 -5.06
N ALA A 53 -5.02 -10.31 -5.96
CA ALA A 53 -6.30 -10.79 -6.46
C ALA A 53 -6.19 -12.07 -7.29
N GLU A 54 -5.14 -12.22 -8.08
CA GLU A 54 -5.06 -13.32 -9.04
C GLU A 54 -4.92 -14.68 -8.39
N THR A 55 -4.39 -14.75 -7.19
CA THR A 55 -4.21 -16.01 -6.49
C THR A 55 -5.29 -16.25 -5.46
N ALA A 56 -6.15 -15.30 -5.25
CA ALA A 56 -7.17 -15.33 -4.20
C ALA A 56 -6.60 -15.56 -2.80
N ALA A 57 -5.33 -15.26 -2.63
CA ALA A 57 -4.67 -15.41 -1.34
C ALA A 57 -4.21 -14.06 -0.83
N ALA A 58 -4.47 -13.81 0.43
CA ALA A 58 -3.95 -12.63 1.08
C ALA A 58 -2.49 -12.85 1.43
N LYS A 59 -1.66 -11.87 1.18
CA LYS A 59 -0.29 -11.89 1.65
C LYS A 59 -0.26 -11.50 3.11
N SER A 60 0.77 -11.93 3.81
CA SER A 60 0.97 -11.51 5.17
C SER A 60 1.15 -10.01 5.25
N ALA A 61 0.89 -9.46 6.41
CA ALA A 61 1.15 -8.05 6.64
C ALA A 61 2.64 -7.75 6.51
N ALA A 62 2.95 -6.58 5.99
CA ALA A 62 4.32 -6.11 5.87
C ALA A 62 4.46 -4.76 6.56
N ALA A 63 5.68 -4.44 6.96
CA ALA A 63 5.98 -3.16 7.57
C ALA A 63 7.11 -2.48 6.81
N GLN A 64 6.92 -1.21 6.51
CA GLN A 64 7.96 -0.35 5.94
C GLN A 64 8.46 0.61 7.00
N LYS A 65 9.75 0.66 7.12
CA LYS A 65 10.41 1.53 8.11
C LYS A 65 11.15 2.66 7.47
#